data_be48e1690058534098f981855a50fde6
#
_entry.id   be48e1690058534098f981855a50fde6
#
_cell.length_a   1.000
_cell.length_b   1.000
_cell.length_c   1.000
_cell.angle_alpha   90.00
_cell.angle_beta   90.00
_cell.angle_gamma   90.00
#
_symmetry.space_group_name_H-M   'P 1'
#
loop_
_entity.id
_entity.type
_entity.pdbx_description
1 polymer ?
#
loop_
_entity_poly.entity_id
_entity_poly.type
_entity_poly.pdbx_seq_one_letter_code
_entity_poly.pdbx_strand_id
1 'polypeptide(L)'
;MSDSGLLEPQPVCTVRNLQHQYGEHHALRGVDIDIRPGRIFALLGPNGSGKTTLFRLLCTLLPIQQGQVLVGGFDSASQPLRVREQIGIVFQSPSLDMKLTVDENIACQGALYGIHGLELRRRRDELLEQLDLLDRRDDLCQVLSGGLKRRVELAKGMLHQPRLLLLDEPSTGLDPSARLKLWDAIREMAGRGMAVLLTTHLLEEADKADDIAIMSQGKLIAEGAPSDLRAEMGEGVITIVANDALRAESILRDQLGLTPQRLHHQIRLKVESPAKLVPVLVETLGEEAQSISLGRPSLEDVFIAKTGEAFNT
;
A
#
# COMPACT_ATOMS: atom_id res chain seq x y z
N MET A 1 18.12 -6.93 36.85
CA MET A 1 16.78 -6.96 36.25
C MET A 1 17.01 -6.99 34.76
N SER A 2 16.89 -8.17 34.20
CA SER A 2 17.24 -8.49 32.81
C SER A 2 16.23 -7.85 31.86
N ASP A 3 16.74 -6.98 31.03
CA ASP A 3 16.08 -6.45 29.83
C ASP A 3 15.86 -7.64 28.87
N SER A 4 14.66 -8.20 28.91
CA SER A 4 14.23 -9.20 27.94
C SER A 4 13.91 -8.44 26.64
N GLY A 5 14.94 -8.13 25.87
CA GLY A 5 14.80 -7.66 24.51
C GLY A 5 13.96 -8.68 23.73
N LEU A 6 12.68 -8.40 23.57
CA LEU A 6 11.82 -9.12 22.64
C LEU A 6 12.46 -9.00 21.26
N LEU A 7 13.12 -10.06 20.81
CA LEU A 7 13.66 -10.13 19.46
C LEU A 7 12.47 -9.86 18.52
N GLU A 8 12.55 -8.77 17.77
CA GLU A 8 11.54 -8.48 16.76
C GLU A 8 11.37 -9.71 15.85
N PRO A 9 10.13 -10.10 15.52
CA PRO A 9 9.90 -11.26 14.69
C PRO A 9 10.59 -11.08 13.35
N GLN A 10 11.30 -12.12 12.89
CA GLN A 10 12.01 -12.07 11.62
C GLN A 10 11.04 -11.79 10.46
N PRO A 11 11.44 -10.99 9.46
CA PRO A 11 10.61 -10.71 8.30
C PRO A 11 10.20 -11.99 7.56
N VAL A 12 8.95 -12.04 7.11
CA VAL A 12 8.45 -13.10 6.22
C VAL A 12 8.98 -12.92 4.80
N CYS A 13 9.14 -11.64 4.39
CA CYS A 13 9.74 -11.31 3.10
C CYS A 13 10.83 -10.25 3.30
N THR A 14 11.98 -10.47 2.67
CA THR A 14 13.07 -9.50 2.61
C THR A 14 13.45 -9.22 1.17
N VAL A 15 13.60 -7.96 0.85
CA VAL A 15 14.07 -7.48 -0.45
C VAL A 15 15.35 -6.70 -0.23
N ARG A 16 16.41 -6.98 -1.00
CA ARG A 16 17.70 -6.31 -0.86
C ARG A 16 18.24 -5.87 -2.21
N ASN A 17 18.52 -4.56 -2.34
CA ASN A 17 19.09 -3.92 -3.52
C ASN A 17 18.42 -4.38 -4.83
N LEU A 18 17.08 -4.50 -4.81
CA LEU A 18 16.34 -5.02 -5.94
C LEU A 18 16.28 -4.00 -7.08
N GLN A 19 16.78 -4.41 -8.24
CA GLN A 19 16.77 -3.58 -9.44
C GLN A 19 16.10 -4.34 -10.58
N HIS A 20 15.42 -3.60 -11.46
CA HIS A 20 14.78 -4.16 -12.63
C HIS A 20 14.67 -3.11 -13.73
N GLN A 21 14.96 -3.51 -14.98
CA GLN A 21 14.85 -2.64 -16.14
C GLN A 21 14.10 -3.32 -17.29
N TYR A 22 13.38 -2.53 -18.05
CA TYR A 22 12.75 -2.89 -19.31
C TYR A 22 13.45 -2.12 -20.43
N GLY A 23 14.34 -2.79 -21.18
CA GLY A 23 15.22 -2.10 -22.12
C GLY A 23 16.08 -1.05 -21.41
N GLU A 24 15.96 0.20 -21.78
CA GLU A 24 16.69 1.32 -21.16
C GLU A 24 15.95 1.92 -19.94
N HIS A 25 14.70 1.54 -19.71
CA HIS A 25 13.90 2.08 -18.61
C HIS A 25 14.14 1.33 -17.31
N HIS A 26 14.75 1.98 -16.32
CA HIS A 26 14.94 1.46 -14.97
C HIS A 26 13.65 1.61 -14.15
N ALA A 27 12.90 0.52 -14.04
CA ALA A 27 11.66 0.47 -13.27
C ALA A 27 11.87 0.36 -11.76
N LEU A 28 12.98 -0.28 -11.33
CA LEU A 28 13.43 -0.33 -9.93
C LEU A 28 14.92 -0.01 -9.88
N ARG A 29 15.33 0.74 -8.83
CA ARG A 29 16.68 1.33 -8.72
C ARG A 29 17.29 1.09 -7.33
N GLY A 30 17.30 -0.16 -6.86
CA GLY A 30 17.83 -0.53 -5.56
C GLY A 30 16.78 -0.35 -4.46
N VAL A 31 15.82 -1.28 -4.40
CA VAL A 31 14.74 -1.29 -3.40
C VAL A 31 15.10 -2.26 -2.29
N ASP A 32 14.97 -1.81 -1.04
CA ASP A 32 15.15 -2.59 0.18
C ASP A 32 13.86 -2.53 0.99
N ILE A 33 13.27 -3.68 1.36
CA ILE A 33 12.02 -3.77 2.14
C ILE A 33 12.07 -4.98 3.05
N ASP A 34 11.50 -4.84 4.26
CA ASP A 34 11.23 -5.91 5.20
C ASP A 34 9.76 -6.00 5.54
N ILE A 35 9.11 -7.12 5.21
CA ILE A 35 7.69 -7.36 5.51
C ILE A 35 7.60 -8.33 6.68
N ARG A 36 7.00 -7.87 7.78
CA ARG A 36 6.92 -8.63 9.04
C ARG A 36 5.61 -9.38 9.17
N PRO A 37 5.59 -10.52 9.89
CA PRO A 37 4.36 -11.26 10.16
C PRO A 37 3.39 -10.42 11.01
N GLY A 38 2.09 -10.61 10.78
CA GLY A 38 1.04 -9.95 11.53
C GLY A 38 0.88 -8.45 11.23
N ARG A 39 1.52 -7.94 10.17
CA ARG A 39 1.46 -6.52 9.80
C ARG A 39 1.00 -6.34 8.35
N ILE A 40 0.36 -5.22 8.12
CA ILE A 40 -0.05 -4.75 6.81
C ILE A 40 0.99 -3.73 6.34
N PHE A 41 1.67 -4.03 5.26
CA PHE A 41 2.64 -3.16 4.59
C PHE A 41 2.02 -2.60 3.30
N ALA A 42 1.90 -1.28 3.19
CA ALA A 42 1.37 -0.65 1.99
C ALA A 42 2.48 -0.04 1.13
N LEU A 43 2.48 -0.40 -0.13
CA LEU A 43 3.36 0.18 -1.13
C LEU A 43 2.62 1.32 -1.84
N LEU A 44 2.86 2.55 -1.43
CA LEU A 44 2.21 3.76 -1.91
C LEU A 44 3.04 4.43 -3.02
N GLY A 45 2.40 4.99 -4.01
CA GLY A 45 3.06 5.82 -5.02
C GLY A 45 2.17 6.09 -6.23
N PRO A 46 2.49 7.10 -7.03
CA PRO A 46 1.77 7.41 -8.27
C PRO A 46 1.93 6.31 -9.32
N ASN A 47 1.14 6.39 -10.38
CA ASN A 47 1.28 5.49 -11.52
C ASN A 47 2.69 5.63 -12.14
N GLY A 48 3.30 4.51 -12.54
CA GLY A 48 4.66 4.48 -13.08
C GLY A 48 5.79 4.57 -12.03
N SER A 49 5.50 4.63 -10.72
CA SER A 49 6.53 4.69 -9.67
C SER A 49 7.34 3.40 -9.47
N GLY A 50 6.90 2.26 -10.06
CA GLY A 50 7.56 0.95 -9.94
C GLY A 50 6.81 -0.08 -9.10
N LYS A 51 5.69 0.26 -8.45
CA LYS A 51 4.89 -0.65 -7.58
C LYS A 51 4.54 -1.97 -8.26
N THR A 52 3.94 -1.90 -9.46
CA THR A 52 3.53 -3.09 -10.22
C THR A 52 4.73 -3.96 -10.62
N THR A 53 5.89 -3.36 -10.91
CA THR A 53 7.11 -4.12 -11.21
C THR A 53 7.61 -4.85 -9.97
N LEU A 54 7.68 -4.17 -8.82
CA LEU A 54 8.04 -4.78 -7.55
C LEU A 54 7.07 -5.91 -7.19
N PHE A 55 5.76 -5.65 -7.29
CA PHE A 55 4.72 -6.65 -7.04
C PHE A 55 4.92 -7.91 -7.91
N ARG A 56 5.16 -7.76 -9.21
CA ARG A 56 5.38 -8.88 -10.13
C ARG A 56 6.65 -9.68 -9.81
N LEU A 57 7.71 -9.03 -9.35
CA LEU A 57 8.94 -9.70 -8.89
C LEU A 57 8.69 -10.51 -7.62
N LEU A 58 7.95 -9.96 -6.65
CA LEU A 58 7.53 -10.67 -5.43
C LEU A 58 6.64 -11.87 -5.75
N CYS A 59 5.77 -11.75 -6.75
CA CYS A 59 4.92 -12.85 -7.26
C CYS A 59 5.67 -13.88 -8.10
N THR A 60 6.97 -13.75 -8.28
CA THR A 60 7.79 -14.59 -9.19
C THR A 60 7.31 -14.60 -10.66
N LEU A 61 6.61 -13.56 -11.08
CA LEU A 61 6.15 -13.39 -12.48
C LEU A 61 7.22 -12.80 -13.39
N LEU A 62 8.24 -12.16 -12.81
CA LEU A 62 9.40 -11.63 -13.50
C LEU A 62 10.67 -12.23 -12.87
N PRO A 63 11.71 -12.50 -13.67
CA PRO A 63 12.99 -12.95 -13.13
C PRO A 63 13.69 -11.81 -12.39
N ILE A 64 14.37 -12.15 -11.30
CA ILE A 64 15.24 -11.22 -10.59
C ILE A 64 16.46 -10.94 -11.47
N GLN A 65 16.65 -9.69 -11.86
CA GLN A 65 17.80 -9.26 -12.66
C GLN A 65 19.00 -8.91 -11.77
N GLN A 66 18.74 -8.17 -10.68
CA GLN A 66 19.76 -7.79 -9.69
C GLN A 66 19.12 -7.63 -8.33
N GLY A 67 19.88 -7.94 -7.28
CA GLY A 67 19.42 -7.93 -5.89
C GLY A 67 18.92 -9.30 -5.44
N GLN A 68 18.21 -9.32 -4.32
CA GLN A 68 17.70 -10.55 -3.71
C GLN A 68 16.28 -10.37 -3.18
N VAL A 69 15.45 -11.40 -3.33
CA VAL A 69 14.12 -11.50 -2.72
C VAL A 69 14.01 -12.84 -2.01
N LEU A 70 13.84 -12.82 -0.69
CA LEU A 70 13.58 -13.99 0.12
C LEU A 70 12.14 -13.95 0.64
N VAL A 71 11.40 -15.05 0.51
CA VAL A 71 10.05 -15.20 1.06
C VAL A 71 9.96 -16.51 1.84
N GLY A 72 9.62 -16.42 3.12
CA GLY A 72 9.57 -17.60 3.98
C GLY A 72 10.91 -18.33 4.10
N GLY A 73 12.03 -17.64 3.85
CA GLY A 73 13.39 -18.21 3.83
C GLY A 73 13.81 -18.77 2.47
N PHE A 74 12.94 -18.73 1.44
CA PHE A 74 13.25 -19.22 0.09
C PHE A 74 13.61 -18.07 -0.85
N ASP A 75 14.66 -18.24 -1.64
CA ASP A 75 15.11 -17.26 -2.61
C ASP A 75 14.29 -17.33 -3.91
N SER A 76 13.74 -16.19 -4.34
CA SER A 76 12.83 -16.11 -5.51
C SER A 76 13.52 -16.43 -6.84
N ALA A 77 14.83 -16.23 -6.95
CA ALA A 77 15.57 -16.51 -8.17
C ALA A 77 15.87 -17.99 -8.34
N SER A 78 16.28 -18.67 -7.25
CA SER A 78 16.70 -20.08 -7.29
C SER A 78 15.59 -21.07 -6.92
N GLN A 79 14.60 -20.64 -6.13
CA GLN A 79 13.54 -21.50 -5.57
C GLN A 79 12.12 -20.95 -5.79
N PRO A 80 11.75 -20.50 -7.01
CA PRO A 80 10.47 -19.82 -7.25
C PRO A 80 9.25 -20.68 -6.92
N LEU A 81 9.31 -21.99 -7.07
CA LEU A 81 8.21 -22.89 -6.71
C LEU A 81 7.95 -22.89 -5.20
N ARG A 82 9.03 -22.91 -4.40
CA ARG A 82 8.91 -22.84 -2.93
C ARG A 82 8.36 -21.50 -2.47
N VAL A 83 8.76 -20.41 -3.14
CA VAL A 83 8.20 -19.06 -2.88
C VAL A 83 6.70 -19.03 -3.17
N ARG A 84 6.24 -19.63 -4.28
CA ARG A 84 4.80 -19.70 -4.63
C ARG A 84 3.96 -20.46 -3.61
N GLU A 85 4.54 -21.42 -2.90
CA GLU A 85 3.87 -22.09 -1.77
C GLU A 85 3.71 -21.18 -0.54
N GLN A 86 4.53 -20.13 -0.42
CA GLN A 86 4.52 -19.19 0.72
C GLN A 86 3.66 -17.95 0.48
N ILE A 87 3.25 -17.68 -0.77
CA ILE A 87 2.53 -16.46 -1.15
C ILE A 87 1.11 -16.77 -1.61
N GLY A 88 0.15 -15.98 -1.11
CA GLY A 88 -1.17 -15.83 -1.69
C GLY A 88 -1.21 -14.57 -2.53
N ILE A 89 -1.91 -14.58 -3.66
CA ILE A 89 -1.92 -13.44 -4.58
C ILE A 89 -3.34 -13.09 -4.96
N VAL A 90 -3.65 -11.79 -4.91
CA VAL A 90 -4.87 -11.21 -5.48
C VAL A 90 -4.46 -10.09 -6.41
N PHE A 91 -4.72 -10.25 -7.69
CA PHE A 91 -4.40 -9.26 -8.72
C PHE A 91 -5.45 -8.16 -8.79
N GLN A 92 -5.10 -7.04 -9.41
CA GLN A 92 -6.04 -5.95 -9.68
C GLN A 92 -7.22 -6.42 -10.53
N SER A 93 -6.95 -7.16 -11.60
CA SER A 93 -8.00 -7.78 -12.43
C SER A 93 -8.47 -9.10 -11.82
N PRO A 94 -9.78 -9.34 -11.74
CA PRO A 94 -10.33 -10.58 -11.20
C PRO A 94 -9.84 -11.82 -11.92
N SER A 95 -9.46 -12.85 -11.14
CA SER A 95 -8.98 -14.16 -11.59
C SER A 95 -10.02 -15.27 -11.40
N LEU A 96 -11.31 -14.91 -11.34
CA LEU A 96 -12.43 -15.84 -11.16
C LEU A 96 -12.94 -16.34 -12.50
N ASP A 97 -13.30 -17.62 -12.57
CA ASP A 97 -14.17 -18.12 -13.62
C ASP A 97 -15.60 -17.72 -13.30
N MET A 98 -16.17 -16.84 -14.14
CA MET A 98 -17.50 -16.28 -13.93
C MET A 98 -18.64 -17.30 -14.12
N LYS A 99 -18.36 -18.43 -14.76
CA LYS A 99 -19.32 -19.51 -15.01
C LYS A 99 -19.32 -20.59 -13.93
N LEU A 100 -18.37 -20.51 -13.01
CA LEU A 100 -18.27 -21.39 -11.84
C LEU A 100 -18.90 -20.69 -10.63
N THR A 101 -19.38 -21.52 -9.69
CA THR A 101 -19.81 -21.05 -8.37
C THR A 101 -18.63 -20.59 -7.52
N VAL A 102 -18.90 -19.96 -6.38
CA VAL A 102 -17.89 -19.63 -5.39
C VAL A 102 -17.15 -20.90 -4.94
N ASP A 103 -17.89 -21.94 -4.61
CA ASP A 103 -17.38 -23.23 -4.17
C ASP A 103 -16.45 -23.86 -5.20
N GLU A 104 -16.87 -23.90 -6.46
CA GLU A 104 -16.10 -24.47 -7.57
C GLU A 104 -14.82 -23.67 -7.85
N ASN A 105 -14.88 -22.33 -7.82
CA ASN A 105 -13.69 -21.48 -7.98
C ASN A 105 -12.63 -21.79 -6.91
N ILE A 106 -13.04 -21.96 -5.64
CA ILE A 106 -12.13 -22.29 -4.54
C ILE A 106 -11.62 -23.73 -4.70
N ALA A 107 -12.48 -24.69 -5.10
CA ALA A 107 -12.09 -26.07 -5.32
C ALA A 107 -11.05 -26.20 -6.44
N CYS A 108 -11.21 -25.47 -7.55
CA CYS A 108 -10.19 -25.40 -8.62
C CYS A 108 -8.83 -24.93 -8.10
N GLN A 109 -8.81 -23.93 -7.24
CA GLN A 109 -7.59 -23.45 -6.59
C GLN A 109 -6.96 -24.55 -5.73
N GLY A 110 -7.78 -25.27 -4.95
CA GLY A 110 -7.32 -26.41 -4.14
C GLY A 110 -6.61 -27.47 -4.98
N ALA A 111 -7.18 -27.81 -6.13
CA ALA A 111 -6.59 -28.79 -7.05
C ALA A 111 -5.18 -28.39 -7.51
N LEU A 112 -4.93 -27.10 -7.78
CA LEU A 112 -3.60 -26.58 -8.16
C LEU A 112 -2.54 -26.77 -7.07
N TYR A 113 -2.95 -26.76 -5.80
CA TYR A 113 -2.08 -26.95 -4.64
C TYR A 113 -2.12 -28.39 -4.08
N GLY A 114 -2.80 -29.33 -4.76
CA GLY A 114 -2.94 -30.71 -4.28
C GLY A 114 -3.80 -30.85 -3.03
N ILE A 115 -4.66 -29.89 -2.72
CA ILE A 115 -5.56 -29.91 -1.57
C ILE A 115 -6.89 -30.52 -1.99
N HIS A 116 -7.26 -31.67 -1.40
CA HIS A 116 -8.43 -32.43 -1.81
C HIS A 116 -9.22 -32.99 -0.61
N GLY A 117 -10.41 -33.52 -0.88
CA GLY A 117 -11.20 -34.31 0.06
C GLY A 117 -11.62 -33.49 1.32
N LEU A 118 -11.41 -34.10 2.48
CA LEU A 118 -11.81 -33.47 3.77
C LEU A 118 -11.03 -32.19 4.08
N GLU A 119 -9.76 -32.15 3.73
CA GLU A 119 -8.92 -30.97 3.98
C GLU A 119 -9.39 -29.77 3.14
N LEU A 120 -9.72 -29.97 1.87
CA LEU A 120 -10.31 -28.92 1.03
C LEU A 120 -11.61 -28.41 1.64
N ARG A 121 -12.51 -29.33 2.04
CA ARG A 121 -13.80 -28.93 2.64
C ARG A 121 -13.60 -28.09 3.89
N ARG A 122 -12.77 -28.54 4.82
CA ARG A 122 -12.48 -27.85 6.07
C ARG A 122 -11.95 -26.43 5.80
N ARG A 123 -10.87 -26.29 5.02
CA ARG A 123 -10.25 -24.98 4.74
C ARG A 123 -11.19 -24.05 3.99
N ARG A 124 -11.93 -24.57 3.03
CA ARG A 124 -12.91 -23.81 2.27
C ARG A 124 -14.03 -23.27 3.17
N ASP A 125 -14.64 -24.13 3.98
CA ASP A 125 -15.74 -23.74 4.86
C ASP A 125 -15.28 -22.70 5.88
N GLU A 126 -14.08 -22.84 6.46
CA GLU A 126 -13.46 -21.84 7.33
C GLU A 126 -13.27 -20.49 6.61
N LEU A 127 -12.79 -20.47 5.36
CA LEU A 127 -12.60 -19.26 4.58
C LEU A 127 -13.90 -18.62 4.13
N LEU A 128 -14.91 -19.40 3.76
CA LEU A 128 -16.22 -18.89 3.40
C LEU A 128 -16.90 -18.23 4.59
N GLU A 129 -16.77 -18.79 5.80
CA GLU A 129 -17.26 -18.19 7.04
C GLU A 129 -16.52 -16.88 7.33
N GLN A 130 -15.19 -16.91 7.35
CA GLN A 130 -14.34 -15.74 7.64
C GLN A 130 -14.59 -14.56 6.69
N LEU A 131 -14.97 -14.83 5.44
CA LEU A 131 -15.16 -13.84 4.40
C LEU A 131 -16.64 -13.51 4.13
N ASP A 132 -17.58 -13.92 4.97
CA ASP A 132 -19.03 -13.76 4.79
C ASP A 132 -19.50 -14.24 3.41
N LEU A 133 -19.11 -15.43 3.01
CA LEU A 133 -19.44 -16.04 1.72
C LEU A 133 -20.26 -17.33 1.83
N LEU A 134 -20.54 -17.83 3.05
CA LEU A 134 -21.26 -19.08 3.24
C LEU A 134 -22.60 -19.15 2.51
N ASP A 135 -23.41 -18.09 2.64
CA ASP A 135 -24.71 -17.99 2.01
C ASP A 135 -24.66 -17.79 0.49
N ARG A 136 -23.46 -17.63 -0.05
CA ARG A 136 -23.18 -17.38 -1.46
C ARG A 136 -22.39 -18.49 -2.13
N ARG A 137 -22.12 -19.58 -1.40
CA ARG A 137 -21.23 -20.66 -1.88
C ARG A 137 -21.65 -21.26 -3.21
N ASP A 138 -22.96 -21.38 -3.44
CA ASP A 138 -23.55 -21.97 -4.64
C ASP A 138 -23.91 -20.93 -5.72
N ASP A 139 -23.70 -19.63 -5.44
CA ASP A 139 -23.91 -18.57 -6.42
C ASP A 139 -22.81 -18.60 -7.48
N LEU A 140 -23.18 -18.40 -8.76
CA LEU A 140 -22.21 -18.21 -9.83
C LEU A 140 -21.46 -16.90 -9.63
N CYS A 141 -20.15 -16.90 -9.87
CA CYS A 141 -19.32 -15.69 -9.68
C CYS A 141 -19.77 -14.51 -10.58
N GLN A 142 -20.42 -14.77 -11.71
CA GLN A 142 -20.93 -13.69 -12.59
C GLN A 142 -21.98 -12.80 -11.92
N VAL A 143 -22.82 -13.34 -11.03
CA VAL A 143 -23.92 -12.56 -10.38
C VAL A 143 -23.46 -11.82 -9.11
N LEU A 144 -22.25 -12.04 -8.64
CA LEU A 144 -21.72 -11.42 -7.45
C LEU A 144 -21.37 -9.93 -7.68
N SER A 145 -21.54 -9.11 -6.65
CA SER A 145 -21.01 -7.74 -6.64
C SER A 145 -19.46 -7.73 -6.70
N GLY A 146 -18.87 -6.60 -7.06
CA GLY A 146 -17.39 -6.45 -7.08
C GLY A 146 -16.75 -6.79 -5.74
N GLY A 147 -17.34 -6.35 -4.63
CA GLY A 147 -16.86 -6.65 -3.29
C GLY A 147 -16.93 -8.13 -2.93
N LEU A 148 -18.01 -8.83 -3.31
CA LEU A 148 -18.12 -10.28 -3.12
C LEU A 148 -17.08 -11.02 -3.96
N LYS A 149 -16.91 -10.65 -5.24
CA LYS A 149 -15.85 -11.21 -6.10
C LYS A 149 -14.48 -11.06 -5.46
N ARG A 150 -14.15 -9.88 -4.92
CA ARG A 150 -12.87 -9.63 -4.26
C ARG A 150 -12.66 -10.53 -3.04
N ARG A 151 -13.73 -10.78 -2.25
CA ARG A 151 -13.65 -11.72 -1.12
C ARG A 151 -13.44 -13.17 -1.56
N VAL A 152 -14.05 -13.60 -2.69
CA VAL A 152 -13.78 -14.94 -3.27
C VAL A 152 -12.32 -15.05 -3.72
N GLU A 153 -11.73 -14.00 -4.29
CA GLU A 153 -10.31 -13.98 -4.65
C GLU A 153 -9.40 -14.09 -3.42
N LEU A 154 -9.75 -13.42 -2.32
CA LEU A 154 -9.05 -13.59 -1.04
C LEU A 154 -9.13 -15.04 -0.57
N ALA A 155 -10.31 -15.66 -0.58
CA ALA A 155 -10.48 -17.07 -0.21
C ALA A 155 -9.57 -17.99 -1.05
N LYS A 156 -9.52 -17.77 -2.37
CA LYS A 156 -8.61 -18.51 -3.27
C LYS A 156 -7.16 -18.30 -2.89
N GLY A 157 -6.74 -17.05 -2.70
CA GLY A 157 -5.35 -16.70 -2.36
C GLY A 157 -4.90 -17.27 -1.02
N MET A 158 -5.82 -17.53 -0.09
CA MET A 158 -5.54 -18.02 1.25
C MET A 158 -5.68 -19.54 1.43
N LEU A 159 -6.28 -20.25 0.48
CA LEU A 159 -6.66 -21.65 0.63
C LEU A 159 -5.48 -22.58 0.99
N HIS A 160 -4.30 -22.30 0.47
CA HIS A 160 -3.07 -23.07 0.74
C HIS A 160 -2.32 -22.59 1.98
N GLN A 161 -2.90 -21.65 2.76
CA GLN A 161 -2.35 -21.10 4.00
C GLN A 161 -0.96 -20.43 3.81
N PRO A 162 -0.84 -19.44 2.93
CA PRO A 162 0.42 -18.75 2.68
C PRO A 162 0.88 -17.98 3.92
N ARG A 163 2.17 -17.66 3.98
CA ARG A 163 2.76 -16.80 5.03
C ARG A 163 2.68 -15.32 4.67
N LEU A 164 2.58 -15.01 3.38
CA LEU A 164 2.50 -13.64 2.84
C LEU A 164 1.34 -13.53 1.85
N LEU A 165 0.46 -12.58 2.05
CA LEU A 165 -0.61 -12.22 1.13
C LEU A 165 -0.21 -10.97 0.33
N LEU A 166 -0.18 -11.08 -0.99
CA LEU A 166 0.15 -10.00 -1.93
C LEU A 166 -1.12 -9.52 -2.62
N LEU A 167 -1.44 -8.24 -2.48
CA LEU A 167 -2.67 -7.63 -3.01
C LEU A 167 -2.31 -6.46 -3.94
N ASP A 168 -2.68 -6.54 -5.21
CA ASP A 168 -2.45 -5.48 -6.18
C ASP A 168 -3.68 -4.59 -6.29
N GLU A 169 -3.62 -3.38 -5.74
CA GLU A 169 -4.72 -2.39 -5.72
C GLU A 169 -6.08 -3.01 -5.34
N PRO A 170 -6.19 -3.66 -4.17
CA PRO A 170 -7.30 -4.57 -3.88
C PRO A 170 -8.68 -3.92 -3.82
N SER A 171 -8.77 -2.62 -3.61
CA SER A 171 -10.03 -1.89 -3.45
C SER A 171 -10.44 -1.10 -4.69
N THR A 172 -9.65 -1.15 -5.75
CA THR A 172 -9.97 -0.43 -7.00
C THR A 172 -11.32 -0.88 -7.56
N GLY A 173 -12.20 0.09 -7.86
CA GLY A 173 -13.53 -0.16 -8.38
C GLY A 173 -14.57 -0.65 -7.37
N LEU A 174 -14.24 -0.71 -6.08
CA LEU A 174 -15.18 -1.04 -5.01
C LEU A 174 -15.92 0.20 -4.51
N ASP A 175 -17.20 0.04 -4.18
CA ASP A 175 -17.95 1.04 -3.43
C ASP A 175 -17.39 1.21 -1.99
N PRO A 176 -17.71 2.32 -1.31
CA PRO A 176 -17.17 2.60 0.04
C PRO A 176 -17.44 1.49 1.07
N SER A 177 -18.65 0.89 1.02
CA SER A 177 -19.03 -0.18 1.97
C SER A 177 -18.24 -1.46 1.71
N ALA A 178 -18.10 -1.87 0.45
CA ALA A 178 -17.30 -3.03 0.05
C ALA A 178 -15.82 -2.84 0.40
N ARG A 179 -15.29 -1.61 0.25
CA ARG A 179 -13.92 -1.26 0.63
C ARG A 179 -13.70 -1.41 2.14
N LEU A 180 -14.61 -0.93 2.98
CA LEU A 180 -14.50 -1.10 4.43
C LEU A 180 -14.45 -2.58 4.81
N LYS A 181 -15.40 -3.39 4.31
CA LYS A 181 -15.43 -4.84 4.58
C LYS A 181 -14.17 -5.57 4.10
N LEU A 182 -13.58 -5.15 2.97
CA LEU A 182 -12.32 -5.67 2.50
C LEU A 182 -11.19 -5.37 3.50
N TRP A 183 -11.10 -4.14 3.99
CA TRP A 183 -10.10 -3.73 4.97
C TRP A 183 -10.27 -4.46 6.30
N ASP A 184 -11.52 -4.68 6.76
CA ASP A 184 -11.80 -5.46 7.97
C ASP A 184 -11.27 -6.89 7.82
N ALA A 185 -11.53 -7.54 6.68
CA ALA A 185 -11.01 -8.88 6.39
C ALA A 185 -9.47 -8.91 6.37
N ILE A 186 -8.81 -7.95 5.68
CA ILE A 186 -7.35 -7.85 5.64
C ILE A 186 -6.78 -7.65 7.04
N ARG A 187 -7.38 -6.79 7.85
CA ARG A 187 -6.95 -6.52 9.24
C ARG A 187 -7.09 -7.76 10.11
N GLU A 188 -8.17 -8.51 9.97
CA GLU A 188 -8.37 -9.77 10.69
C GLU A 188 -7.31 -10.81 10.32
N MET A 189 -7.00 -10.94 9.02
CA MET A 189 -5.94 -11.85 8.56
C MET A 189 -4.58 -11.49 9.14
N ALA A 190 -4.22 -10.20 9.12
CA ALA A 190 -2.99 -9.72 9.75
C ALA A 190 -2.99 -9.99 11.26
N GLY A 191 -4.09 -9.73 11.95
CA GLY A 191 -4.24 -10.02 13.38
C GLY A 191 -4.06 -11.50 13.76
N ARG A 192 -4.27 -12.42 12.81
CA ARG A 192 -3.98 -13.85 12.96
C ARG A 192 -2.53 -14.23 12.62
N GLY A 193 -1.66 -13.26 12.38
CA GLY A 193 -0.23 -13.45 12.14
C GLY A 193 0.20 -13.49 10.68
N MET A 194 -0.72 -13.33 9.71
CA MET A 194 -0.38 -13.27 8.30
C MET A 194 0.34 -11.95 7.98
N ALA A 195 1.42 -12.02 7.20
CA ALA A 195 2.02 -10.82 6.60
C ALA A 195 1.19 -10.42 5.38
N VAL A 196 0.89 -9.12 5.23
CA VAL A 196 0.16 -8.61 4.08
C VAL A 196 0.97 -7.49 3.43
N LEU A 197 1.19 -7.57 2.11
CA LEU A 197 1.66 -6.45 1.31
C LEU A 197 0.55 -6.06 0.32
N LEU A 198 0.22 -4.79 0.29
CA LEU A 198 -0.68 -4.26 -0.73
C LEU A 198 -0.04 -3.09 -1.49
N THR A 199 -0.33 -3.00 -2.79
CA THR A 199 -0.04 -1.81 -3.58
C THR A 199 -1.26 -0.90 -3.57
N THR A 200 -1.03 0.40 -3.51
CA THR A 200 -2.10 1.40 -3.64
C THR A 200 -1.57 2.73 -4.17
N HIS A 201 -2.44 3.47 -4.83
CA HIS A 201 -2.24 4.88 -5.16
C HIS A 201 -3.15 5.79 -4.31
N LEU A 202 -3.91 5.22 -3.35
CA LEU A 202 -4.84 5.94 -2.48
C LEU A 202 -4.18 6.19 -1.11
N LEU A 203 -4.00 7.46 -0.79
CA LEU A 203 -3.41 7.90 0.50
C LEU A 203 -4.22 7.40 1.70
N GLU A 204 -5.56 7.42 1.60
CA GLU A 204 -6.46 6.94 2.65
C GLU A 204 -6.30 5.44 2.95
N GLU A 205 -5.86 4.66 1.98
CA GLU A 205 -5.58 3.24 2.17
C GLU A 205 -4.23 3.01 2.82
N ALA A 206 -3.21 3.73 2.36
CA ALA A 206 -1.90 3.68 2.97
C ALA A 206 -1.95 4.08 4.45
N ASP A 207 -2.79 5.05 4.82
CA ASP A 207 -3.01 5.47 6.22
C ASP A 207 -3.57 4.36 7.13
N LYS A 208 -4.20 3.33 6.57
CA LYS A 208 -4.72 2.19 7.34
C LYS A 208 -3.68 1.08 7.54
N ALA A 209 -2.55 1.12 6.86
CA ALA A 209 -1.49 0.14 7.02
C ALA A 209 -0.68 0.36 8.30
N ASP A 210 0.03 -0.67 8.74
CA ASP A 210 0.91 -0.59 9.91
C ASP A 210 2.26 0.03 9.53
N ASP A 211 2.75 -0.31 8.34
CA ASP A 211 3.95 0.27 7.73
C ASP A 211 3.66 0.62 6.28
N ILE A 212 4.30 1.65 5.79
CA ILE A 212 4.23 2.04 4.38
C ILE A 212 5.62 2.27 3.81
N ALA A 213 5.77 2.00 2.52
CA ALA A 213 6.86 2.52 1.73
C ALA A 213 6.31 3.40 0.61
N ILE A 214 6.82 4.61 0.51
CA ILE A 214 6.45 5.55 -0.55
C ILE A 214 7.43 5.40 -1.70
N MET A 215 6.92 5.08 -2.90
CA MET A 215 7.72 4.91 -4.10
C MET A 215 7.60 6.09 -5.06
N SER A 216 8.73 6.53 -5.60
CA SER A 216 8.80 7.46 -6.72
C SER A 216 9.96 7.08 -7.63
N GLN A 217 9.73 7.09 -8.95
CA GLN A 217 10.74 6.86 -9.99
C GLN A 217 11.63 5.61 -9.75
N GLY A 218 11.01 4.52 -9.27
CA GLY A 218 11.69 3.24 -9.03
C GLY A 218 12.50 3.17 -7.74
N LYS A 219 12.38 4.14 -6.83
CA LYS A 219 13.06 4.19 -5.54
C LYS A 219 12.06 4.30 -4.39
N LEU A 220 12.46 3.83 -3.21
CA LEU A 220 11.79 4.19 -1.97
C LEU A 220 12.28 5.56 -1.52
N ILE A 221 11.35 6.48 -1.27
CA ILE A 221 11.65 7.85 -0.83
C ILE A 221 11.32 8.07 0.65
N ALA A 222 10.47 7.22 1.22
CA ALA A 222 10.17 7.17 2.64
C ALA A 222 9.68 5.77 3.01
N GLU A 223 9.95 5.32 4.24
CA GLU A 223 9.47 4.06 4.80
C GLU A 223 9.26 4.22 6.31
N GLY A 224 8.18 3.65 6.84
CA GLY A 224 7.87 3.66 8.27
C GLY A 224 6.38 3.61 8.55
N ALA A 225 5.99 3.73 9.82
CA ALA A 225 4.58 3.86 10.16
C ALA A 225 4.00 5.19 9.62
N PRO A 226 2.76 5.22 9.13
CA PRO A 226 2.14 6.45 8.62
C PRO A 226 2.18 7.61 9.61
N SER A 227 2.00 7.32 10.91
CA SER A 227 2.08 8.31 12.00
C SER A 227 3.46 8.94 12.10
N ASP A 228 4.51 8.12 12.00
CA ASP A 228 5.90 8.56 12.18
C ASP A 228 6.35 9.42 10.99
N LEU A 229 6.00 8.99 9.78
CA LEU A 229 6.28 9.77 8.57
C LEU A 229 5.58 11.13 8.59
N ARG A 230 4.35 11.22 9.10
CA ARG A 230 3.68 12.50 9.31
C ARG A 230 4.33 13.34 10.39
N ALA A 231 4.80 12.72 11.47
CA ALA A 231 5.48 13.44 12.55
C ALA A 231 6.78 14.12 12.10
N GLU A 232 7.50 13.57 11.09
CA GLU A 232 8.64 14.21 10.45
C GLU A 232 8.30 15.57 9.81
N MET A 233 7.01 15.79 9.50
CA MET A 233 6.52 17.03 8.89
C MET A 233 6.27 18.17 9.88
N GLY A 234 6.42 17.93 11.20
CA GLY A 234 6.16 18.91 12.26
C GLY A 234 4.70 18.92 12.71
N GLU A 235 4.31 19.96 13.46
CA GLU A 235 2.98 20.02 14.09
C GLU A 235 1.85 20.40 13.13
N GLY A 236 2.17 21.05 12.00
CA GLY A 236 1.14 21.46 11.06
C GLY A 236 1.68 21.85 9.68
N VAL A 237 0.76 21.82 8.72
CA VAL A 237 0.97 22.30 7.36
C VAL A 237 -0.04 23.41 7.09
N ILE A 238 0.46 24.56 6.64
CA ILE A 238 -0.38 25.65 6.16
C ILE A 238 -0.40 25.59 4.63
N THR A 239 -1.60 25.52 4.07
CA THR A 239 -1.83 25.59 2.62
C THR A 239 -2.41 26.95 2.28
N ILE A 240 -1.76 27.67 1.38
CA ILE A 240 -2.14 28.98 0.90
C ILE A 240 -2.51 28.86 -0.58
N VAL A 241 -3.72 29.27 -0.94
CA VAL A 241 -4.11 29.48 -2.34
C VAL A 241 -3.92 30.97 -2.62
N ALA A 242 -3.08 31.31 -3.58
CA ALA A 242 -2.75 32.69 -3.90
C ALA A 242 -3.23 33.08 -5.31
N ASN A 243 -3.50 34.38 -5.52
CA ASN A 243 -3.81 34.93 -6.83
C ASN A 243 -2.62 34.79 -7.78
N ASP A 244 -1.43 35.13 -7.28
CA ASP A 244 -0.14 34.87 -7.92
C ASP A 244 0.76 34.11 -6.97
N ALA A 245 0.91 32.80 -7.21
CA ALA A 245 1.72 31.95 -6.34
C ALA A 245 3.22 32.28 -6.36
N LEU A 246 3.75 32.84 -7.46
CA LEU A 246 5.16 33.29 -7.55
C LEU A 246 5.40 34.50 -6.68
N ARG A 247 4.50 35.47 -6.75
CA ARG A 247 4.56 36.69 -5.95
C ARG A 247 4.38 36.39 -4.46
N ALA A 248 3.40 35.58 -4.11
CA ALA A 248 3.19 35.15 -2.73
C ALA A 248 4.40 34.37 -2.17
N GLU A 249 5.01 33.46 -2.96
CA GLU A 249 6.24 32.77 -2.59
C GLU A 249 7.39 33.73 -2.28
N SER A 250 7.61 34.75 -3.14
CA SER A 250 8.63 35.78 -2.91
C SER A 250 8.37 36.57 -1.61
N ILE A 251 7.13 36.99 -1.38
CA ILE A 251 6.74 37.72 -0.16
C ILE A 251 7.04 36.86 1.09
N LEU A 252 6.65 35.60 1.09
CA LEU A 252 6.87 34.68 2.21
C LEU A 252 8.36 34.46 2.51
N ARG A 253 9.17 34.35 1.45
CA ARG A 253 10.60 34.14 1.56
C ARG A 253 11.32 35.43 2.02
N ASP A 254 11.03 36.56 1.39
CA ASP A 254 11.77 37.82 1.58
C ASP A 254 11.37 38.54 2.87
N GLN A 255 10.09 38.51 3.24
CA GLN A 255 9.60 39.24 4.42
C GLN A 255 9.54 38.39 5.69
N LEU A 256 9.28 37.07 5.57
CA LEU A 256 9.10 36.21 6.73
C LEU A 256 10.21 35.17 6.88
N GLY A 257 11.17 35.09 5.93
CA GLY A 257 12.25 34.11 5.97
C GLY A 257 11.79 32.65 5.90
N LEU A 258 10.57 32.40 5.40
CA LEU A 258 10.00 31.08 5.31
C LEU A 258 10.50 30.35 4.07
N THR A 259 10.43 29.02 4.10
CA THR A 259 10.78 28.13 2.96
C THR A 259 9.52 27.51 2.37
N PRO A 260 8.74 28.26 1.55
CA PRO A 260 7.53 27.76 0.95
C PRO A 260 7.83 26.71 -0.12
N GLN A 261 6.98 25.69 -0.21
CA GLN A 261 6.92 24.77 -1.34
C GLN A 261 5.75 25.16 -2.24
N ARG A 262 6.05 25.52 -3.50
CA ARG A 262 5.03 25.90 -4.47
C ARG A 262 4.57 24.71 -5.30
N LEU A 263 3.25 24.50 -5.37
CA LEU A 263 2.57 23.47 -6.14
C LEU A 263 1.48 24.13 -7.00
N HIS A 264 1.78 24.40 -8.26
CA HIS A 264 0.87 25.11 -9.18
C HIS A 264 0.42 26.45 -8.58
N HIS A 265 -0.86 26.56 -8.16
CA HIS A 265 -1.47 27.75 -7.57
C HIS A 265 -1.50 27.72 -6.04
N GLN A 266 -0.93 26.70 -5.42
CA GLN A 266 -0.89 26.53 -3.98
C GLN A 266 0.54 26.63 -3.45
N ILE A 267 0.65 27.16 -2.24
CA ILE A 267 1.90 27.20 -1.48
C ILE A 267 1.69 26.40 -0.20
N ARG A 268 2.60 25.49 0.10
CA ARG A 268 2.60 24.73 1.36
C ARG A 268 3.76 25.15 2.23
N LEU A 269 3.48 25.33 3.51
CA LEU A 269 4.45 25.68 4.56
C LEU A 269 4.41 24.62 5.65
N LYS A 270 5.56 24.01 5.92
CA LYS A 270 5.79 23.17 7.09
C LYS A 270 6.09 24.09 8.28
N VAL A 271 5.36 23.93 9.38
CA VAL A 271 5.46 24.85 10.53
C VAL A 271 5.32 24.10 11.87
N GLU A 272 6.10 24.54 12.88
CA GLU A 272 6.03 24.02 14.24
C GLU A 272 4.87 24.61 15.06
N SER A 273 4.47 25.83 14.78
CA SER A 273 3.41 26.53 15.52
C SER A 273 2.44 27.23 14.57
N PRO A 274 1.59 26.47 13.87
CA PRO A 274 0.77 27.01 12.78
C PRO A 274 -0.23 28.06 13.25
N ALA A 275 -0.82 27.91 14.44
CA ALA A 275 -1.80 28.87 14.97
C ALA A 275 -1.22 30.28 15.20
N LYS A 276 0.08 30.37 15.48
CA LYS A 276 0.76 31.69 15.65
C LYS A 276 1.11 32.32 14.32
N LEU A 277 1.35 31.50 13.29
CA LEU A 277 1.78 32.01 12.00
C LEU A 277 0.62 32.45 11.11
N VAL A 278 -0.56 31.85 11.21
CA VAL A 278 -1.72 32.19 10.37
C VAL A 278 -2.08 33.68 10.42
N PRO A 279 -2.17 34.39 11.58
CA PRO A 279 -2.44 35.83 11.60
C PRO A 279 -1.38 36.64 10.86
N VAL A 280 -0.11 36.27 11.01
CA VAL A 280 1.02 36.95 10.33
C VAL A 280 0.92 36.77 8.82
N LEU A 281 0.57 35.58 8.36
CA LEU A 281 0.39 35.31 6.94
C LEU A 281 -0.77 36.11 6.34
N VAL A 282 -1.88 36.22 7.06
CA VAL A 282 -3.03 37.02 6.63
C VAL A 282 -2.65 38.50 6.48
N GLU A 283 -1.92 39.06 7.45
CA GLU A 283 -1.45 40.47 7.39
C GLU A 283 -0.44 40.69 6.25
N THR A 284 0.51 39.77 6.10
CA THR A 284 1.62 39.92 5.13
C THR A 284 1.17 39.72 3.68
N LEU A 285 0.31 38.76 3.42
CA LEU A 285 -0.16 38.44 2.07
C LEU A 285 -1.34 39.29 1.63
N GLY A 286 -2.18 39.75 2.58
CA GLY A 286 -3.35 40.58 2.28
C GLY A 286 -4.23 39.98 1.17
N GLU A 287 -4.47 40.78 0.11
CA GLU A 287 -5.30 40.35 -1.03
C GLU A 287 -4.65 39.33 -1.97
N GLU A 288 -3.35 39.05 -1.83
CA GLU A 288 -2.69 38.00 -2.60
C GLU A 288 -3.15 36.61 -2.18
N ALA A 289 -3.55 36.41 -0.93
CA ALA A 289 -4.06 35.13 -0.45
C ALA A 289 -5.57 35.03 -0.66
N GLN A 290 -6.01 34.11 -1.52
CA GLN A 290 -7.43 33.76 -1.66
C GLN A 290 -7.93 32.95 -0.47
N SER A 291 -7.12 32.01 0.02
CA SER A 291 -7.42 31.24 1.23
C SER A 291 -6.14 30.80 1.93
N ILE A 292 -6.22 30.72 3.26
CA ILE A 292 -5.20 30.16 4.12
C ILE A 292 -5.88 29.07 4.96
N SER A 293 -5.45 27.86 4.82
CA SER A 293 -5.97 26.71 5.56
C SER A 293 -4.89 26.03 6.38
N LEU A 294 -5.26 25.63 7.59
CA LEU A 294 -4.41 24.90 8.51
C LEU A 294 -4.84 23.45 8.54
N GLY A 295 -3.90 22.53 8.34
CA GLY A 295 -4.12 21.10 8.42
C GLY A 295 -3.06 20.38 9.25
N ARG A 296 -3.40 19.15 9.66
CA ARG A 296 -2.37 18.22 10.14
C ARG A 296 -1.61 17.68 8.94
N PRO A 297 -0.31 17.35 9.10
CA PRO A 297 0.45 16.73 8.04
C PRO A 297 -0.21 15.44 7.52
N SER A 298 -0.27 15.30 6.22
CA SER A 298 -0.78 14.13 5.51
C SER A 298 0.36 13.35 4.84
N LEU A 299 0.09 12.13 4.37
CA LEU A 299 1.06 11.38 3.55
C LEU A 299 1.34 12.08 2.21
N GLU A 300 0.39 12.86 1.70
CA GLU A 300 0.64 13.70 0.53
C GLU A 300 1.71 14.76 0.82
N ASP A 301 1.67 15.39 2.00
CA ASP A 301 2.68 16.36 2.42
C ASP A 301 4.07 15.72 2.53
N VAL A 302 4.14 14.47 3.04
CA VAL A 302 5.38 13.70 3.07
C VAL A 302 5.91 13.47 1.66
N PHE A 303 5.05 13.04 0.72
CA PHE A 303 5.44 12.82 -0.67
C PHE A 303 5.97 14.11 -1.32
N ILE A 304 5.24 15.20 -1.18
CA ILE A 304 5.61 16.50 -1.73
C ILE A 304 6.94 16.98 -1.14
N ALA A 305 7.13 16.84 0.17
CA ALA A 305 8.37 17.25 0.84
C ALA A 305 9.60 16.46 0.33
N LYS A 306 9.42 15.19 -0.01
CA LYS A 306 10.52 14.31 -0.47
C LYS A 306 10.78 14.43 -1.98
N THR A 307 9.79 14.81 -2.80
CA THR A 307 9.89 14.83 -4.28
C THR A 307 9.86 16.22 -4.88
N GLY A 308 9.21 17.18 -4.22
CA GLY A 308 8.88 18.49 -4.79
C GLY A 308 7.72 18.45 -5.79
N GLU A 309 7.07 17.30 -5.98
CA GLU A 309 5.99 17.08 -6.95
C GLU A 309 4.66 16.80 -6.24
N ALA A 310 3.54 17.14 -6.87
CA ALA A 310 2.22 16.77 -6.37
C ALA A 310 1.99 15.26 -6.52
N PHE A 311 1.27 14.66 -5.57
CA PHE A 311 0.88 13.26 -5.66
C PHE A 311 -0.27 13.11 -6.67
N ASN A 312 0.08 12.85 -7.94
CA ASN A 312 -0.90 12.63 -9.00
C ASN A 312 -1.30 11.16 -9.05
N THR A 313 -2.59 10.88 -8.85
CA THR A 313 -3.21 9.54 -8.92
C THR A 313 -3.57 9.14 -10.34
#